data_e5099c19259d00996a2a00a4e8036072
#
_entry.id   e5099c19259d00996a2a00a4e8036072
#
_cell.length_a   1.000
_cell.length_b   1.000
_cell.length_c   1.000
_cell.angle_alpha   90.00
_cell.angle_beta   90.00
_cell.angle_gamma   90.00
#
_symmetry.space_group_name_H-M   'P 1'
#
loop_
_entity.id
_entity.type
_entity.pdbx_description
1 polymer ?
#
loop_
_entity_poly.entity_id
_entity_poly.type
_entity_poly.pdbx_seq_one_letter_code
_entity_poly.pdbx_strand_id
1 'polypeptide(L)'
;VYNKGLAAYKANKYKEAYSAFSSYLEKNRTAPLAPNARFWLGECLFQQKEFELAILEYQKVIADYPKSNKASAALYKQGEAFEKLSEKDTAKIVYNKLLADYPKSEQVEMAQKRLKALK
;
A
#
# COMPACT_ATOMS: atom_id res chain seq x y z
N VAL A 1 15.49 -6.44 -11.85
CA VAL A 1 15.38 -6.25 -10.40
C VAL A 1 13.93 -6.23 -9.94
N TYR A 2 13.06 -5.48 -10.66
CA TYR A 2 11.64 -5.43 -10.33
C TYR A 2 10.99 -6.82 -10.41
N ASN A 3 11.25 -7.55 -11.49
CA ASN A 3 10.68 -8.88 -11.66
C ASN A 3 11.22 -9.88 -10.63
N LYS A 4 12.45 -9.68 -10.19
CA LYS A 4 13.02 -10.49 -9.12
C LYS A 4 12.25 -10.27 -7.81
N GLY A 5 11.86 -9.02 -7.56
CA GLY A 5 11.04 -8.69 -6.40
C GLY A 5 9.68 -9.38 -6.45
N LEU A 6 9.02 -9.34 -7.63
CA LEU A 6 7.73 -10.01 -7.80
C LEU A 6 7.84 -11.52 -7.58
N ALA A 7 8.87 -12.14 -8.12
CA ALA A 7 9.08 -13.58 -7.96
C ALA A 7 9.29 -13.94 -6.49
N ALA A 8 10.10 -13.16 -5.79
CA ALA A 8 10.34 -13.38 -4.36
C ALA A 8 9.05 -13.22 -3.55
N TYR A 9 8.25 -12.19 -3.87
CA TYR A 9 6.98 -11.96 -3.18
C TYR A 9 6.04 -13.16 -3.37
N LYS A 10 5.91 -13.64 -4.60
CA LYS A 10 5.06 -14.80 -4.90
C LYS A 10 5.53 -16.07 -4.19
N ALA A 11 6.84 -16.17 -3.93
CA ALA A 11 7.42 -17.30 -3.20
C ALA A 11 7.36 -17.09 -1.69
N ASN A 12 6.69 -16.04 -1.21
CA ASN A 12 6.58 -15.68 0.20
C ASN A 12 7.93 -15.33 0.85
N LYS A 13 8.90 -14.90 0.03
CA LYS A 13 10.21 -14.47 0.51
C LYS A 13 10.20 -12.95 0.63
N TYR A 14 9.48 -12.46 1.65
CA TYR A 14 9.16 -11.04 1.75
C TYR A 14 10.38 -10.14 2.01
N LYS A 15 11.36 -10.61 2.76
CA LYS A 15 12.59 -9.83 2.99
C LYS A 15 13.40 -9.69 1.71
N GLU A 16 13.50 -10.77 0.93
CA GLU A 16 14.19 -10.73 -0.36
C GLU A 16 13.46 -9.83 -1.34
N ALA A 17 12.12 -9.91 -1.36
CA ALA A 17 11.30 -9.05 -2.20
C ALA A 17 11.50 -7.59 -1.83
N TYR A 18 11.49 -7.27 -0.53
CA TYR A 18 11.72 -5.90 -0.07
C TYR A 18 13.06 -5.36 -0.58
N SER A 19 14.13 -6.15 -0.44
CA SER A 19 15.45 -5.74 -0.91
C SER A 19 15.47 -5.49 -2.41
N ALA A 20 14.83 -6.35 -3.19
CA ALA A 20 14.79 -6.20 -4.64
C ALA A 20 14.04 -4.93 -5.06
N PHE A 21 12.87 -4.66 -4.45
CA PHE A 21 12.11 -3.46 -4.75
C PHE A 21 12.83 -2.20 -4.30
N SER A 22 13.51 -2.23 -3.14
CA SER A 22 14.32 -1.10 -2.67
C SER A 22 15.44 -0.78 -3.65
N SER A 23 16.15 -1.80 -4.12
CA SER A 23 17.23 -1.62 -5.10
C SER A 23 16.70 -1.04 -6.40
N TYR A 24 15.54 -1.51 -6.84
CA TYR A 24 14.91 -0.97 -8.05
C TYR A 24 14.64 0.53 -7.89
N LEU A 25 14.07 0.94 -6.76
CA LEU A 25 13.71 2.33 -6.51
C LEU A 25 14.92 3.25 -6.44
N GLU A 26 16.04 2.79 -5.89
CA GLU A 26 17.24 3.60 -5.81
C GLU A 26 17.69 4.10 -7.18
N LYS A 27 17.47 3.29 -8.21
CA LYS A 27 17.93 3.57 -9.57
C LYS A 27 16.82 4.07 -10.50
N ASN A 28 15.55 3.97 -10.08
CA ASN A 28 14.42 4.18 -10.97
C ASN A 28 13.30 5.00 -10.33
N ARG A 29 13.64 6.07 -9.61
CA ARG A 29 12.67 6.88 -8.88
C ARG A 29 11.56 7.48 -9.73
N THR A 30 11.87 7.80 -10.98
CA THR A 30 10.90 8.41 -11.88
C THR A 30 10.38 7.46 -12.95
N ALA A 31 10.76 6.18 -12.88
CA ALA A 31 10.29 5.19 -13.84
C ALA A 31 8.81 4.91 -13.66
N PRO A 32 8.11 4.46 -14.72
CA PRO A 32 6.68 4.17 -14.64
C PRO A 32 6.31 3.17 -13.54
N LEU A 33 7.21 2.23 -13.20
CA LEU A 33 6.94 1.24 -12.16
C LEU A 33 7.36 1.68 -10.76
N ALA A 34 7.85 2.91 -10.60
CA ALA A 34 8.26 3.39 -9.27
C ALA A 34 7.11 3.38 -8.25
N PRO A 35 5.90 3.85 -8.60
CA PRO A 35 4.77 3.76 -7.66
C PRO A 35 4.46 2.31 -7.28
N ASN A 36 4.53 1.40 -8.25
CA ASN A 36 4.29 -0.02 -8.01
C ASN A 36 5.34 -0.59 -7.06
N ALA A 37 6.61 -0.30 -7.31
CA ALA A 37 7.69 -0.80 -6.44
C ALA A 37 7.56 -0.28 -5.02
N ARG A 38 7.21 1.00 -4.85
CA ARG A 38 6.99 1.57 -3.52
C ARG A 38 5.81 0.89 -2.83
N PHE A 39 4.73 0.66 -3.57
CA PHE A 39 3.57 -0.05 -3.05
C PHE A 39 3.96 -1.46 -2.57
N TRP A 40 4.78 -2.17 -3.36
CA TRP A 40 5.22 -3.51 -2.99
C TRP A 40 6.09 -3.52 -1.73
N LEU A 41 6.86 -2.45 -1.46
CA LEU A 41 7.57 -2.34 -0.19
C LEU A 41 6.59 -2.39 0.98
N GLY A 42 5.49 -1.63 0.86
CA GLY A 42 4.42 -1.68 1.87
C GLY A 42 3.84 -3.07 2.02
N GLU A 43 3.57 -3.74 0.90
CA GLU A 43 3.01 -5.08 0.92
C GLU A 43 3.95 -6.09 1.59
N CYS A 44 5.25 -6.00 1.33
CA CYS A 44 6.23 -6.88 1.97
C CYS A 44 6.21 -6.70 3.49
N LEU A 45 6.12 -5.45 3.95
CA LEU A 45 6.05 -5.17 5.38
C LEU A 45 4.73 -5.63 5.98
N PHE A 46 3.64 -5.44 5.25
CA PHE A 46 2.32 -5.88 5.70
C PHE A 46 2.31 -7.40 5.94
N GLN A 47 2.86 -8.16 4.99
CA GLN A 47 2.92 -9.62 5.11
C GLN A 47 3.78 -10.07 6.29
N GLN A 48 4.78 -9.29 6.65
CA GLN A 48 5.63 -9.56 7.80
C GLN A 48 5.01 -9.05 9.11
N LYS A 49 3.79 -8.52 9.05
CA LYS A 49 3.06 -7.95 10.19
C LYS A 49 3.74 -6.70 10.77
N GLU A 50 4.56 -6.04 9.97
CA GLU A 50 5.18 -4.76 10.32
C GLU A 50 4.25 -3.64 9.87
N PHE A 51 3.09 -3.53 10.55
CA PHE A 51 2.00 -2.69 10.07
C PHE A 51 2.32 -1.20 10.13
N GLU A 52 3.01 -0.72 11.17
CA GLU A 52 3.38 0.69 11.26
C GLU A 52 4.33 1.08 10.13
N LEU A 53 5.31 0.24 9.83
CA LEU A 53 6.24 0.50 8.74
C LEU A 53 5.55 0.42 7.39
N ALA A 54 4.61 -0.52 7.24
CA ALA A 54 3.82 -0.63 6.01
C ALA A 54 3.04 0.66 5.76
N ILE A 55 2.41 1.21 6.79
CA ILE A 55 1.66 2.47 6.69
C ILE A 55 2.55 3.59 6.16
N LEU A 56 3.80 3.67 6.63
CA LEU A 56 4.72 4.69 6.17
C LEU A 56 5.08 4.52 4.68
N GLU A 57 5.28 3.29 4.22
CA GLU A 57 5.57 3.05 2.81
C GLU A 57 4.36 3.35 1.93
N TYR A 58 3.17 2.98 2.36
CA TYR A 58 1.95 3.33 1.64
C TYR A 58 1.77 4.85 1.57
N GLN A 59 2.10 5.56 2.66
CA GLN A 59 2.00 7.01 2.69
C GLN A 59 2.90 7.66 1.64
N LYS A 60 4.07 7.10 1.40
CA LYS A 60 4.97 7.61 0.37
C LYS A 60 4.37 7.46 -1.04
N VAL A 61 3.63 6.38 -1.29
CA VAL A 61 2.92 6.21 -2.57
C VAL A 61 1.90 7.33 -2.75
N ILE A 62 1.11 7.57 -1.71
CA ILE A 62 0.03 8.57 -1.76
C ILE A 62 0.60 9.98 -1.94
N ALA A 63 1.66 10.30 -1.21
CA ALA A 63 2.26 11.64 -1.22
C ALA A 63 3.02 11.92 -2.52
N ASP A 64 3.79 10.95 -2.99
CA ASP A 64 4.69 11.16 -4.12
C ASP A 64 4.04 10.85 -5.47
N TYR A 65 3.04 9.96 -5.49
CA TYR A 65 2.39 9.53 -6.72
C TYR A 65 0.87 9.58 -6.61
N PRO A 66 0.30 10.75 -6.25
CA PRO A 66 -1.15 10.82 -5.97
C PRO A 66 -2.06 10.51 -7.16
N LYS A 67 -1.52 10.60 -8.39
CA LYS A 67 -2.31 10.31 -9.59
C LYS A 67 -2.14 8.87 -10.07
N SER A 68 -1.29 8.10 -9.44
CA SER A 68 -1.11 6.69 -9.77
C SER A 68 -2.30 5.87 -9.25
N ASN A 69 -2.67 4.82 -9.99
CA ASN A 69 -3.70 3.90 -9.50
C ASN A 69 -3.25 3.17 -8.24
N LYS A 70 -1.95 3.21 -7.93
CA LYS A 70 -1.46 2.63 -6.68
C LYS A 70 -1.74 3.51 -5.46
N ALA A 71 -2.05 4.79 -5.66
CA ALA A 71 -2.36 5.68 -4.53
C ALA A 71 -3.64 5.24 -3.82
N SER A 72 -4.71 4.93 -4.57
CA SER A 72 -5.94 4.46 -3.95
C SER A 72 -5.77 3.08 -3.32
N ALA A 73 -5.00 2.19 -3.96
CA ALA A 73 -4.68 0.89 -3.39
C ALA A 73 -3.90 1.05 -2.08
N ALA A 74 -2.96 2.00 -2.04
CA ALA A 74 -2.18 2.28 -0.84
C ALA A 74 -3.06 2.81 0.29
N LEU A 75 -4.02 3.69 -0.01
CA LEU A 75 -4.97 4.16 1.01
C LEU A 75 -5.78 3.00 1.58
N TYR A 76 -6.28 2.12 0.72
CA TYR A 76 -7.05 0.98 1.19
C TYR A 76 -6.19 0.11 2.12
N LYS A 77 -4.97 -0.19 1.72
CA LYS A 77 -4.06 -1.01 2.54
C LYS A 77 -3.68 -0.32 3.84
N GLN A 78 -3.53 1.02 3.83
CA GLN A 78 -3.33 1.75 5.07
C GLN A 78 -4.51 1.55 6.02
N GLY A 79 -5.73 1.63 5.49
CA GLY A 79 -6.92 1.38 6.29
C GLY A 79 -6.89 0.00 6.93
N GLU A 80 -6.54 -1.02 6.14
CA GLU A 80 -6.42 -2.38 6.67
C GLU A 80 -5.34 -2.48 7.75
N ALA A 81 -4.19 -1.81 7.54
CA ALA A 81 -3.10 -1.84 8.51
C ALA A 81 -3.52 -1.21 9.84
N PHE A 82 -4.26 -0.09 9.78
CA PHE A 82 -4.78 0.53 10.99
C PHE A 82 -5.77 -0.40 11.70
N GLU A 83 -6.60 -1.13 10.96
CA GLU A 83 -7.48 -2.13 11.57
C GLU A 83 -6.66 -3.21 12.28
N LYS A 84 -5.57 -3.68 11.66
CA LYS A 84 -4.70 -4.68 12.28
C LYS A 84 -4.07 -4.19 13.58
N LEU A 85 -3.89 -2.87 13.69
CA LEU A 85 -3.37 -2.24 14.90
C LEU A 85 -4.47 -1.87 15.89
N SER A 86 -5.72 -2.28 15.61
CA SER A 86 -6.90 -1.96 16.41
C SER A 86 -7.19 -0.46 16.50
N GLU A 87 -6.73 0.30 15.52
CA GLU A 87 -7.00 1.74 15.43
C GLU A 87 -8.18 1.98 14.48
N LYS A 88 -9.37 1.61 14.93
CA LYS A 88 -10.58 1.62 14.09
C LYS A 88 -10.99 3.01 13.63
N ASP A 89 -10.88 4.00 14.50
CA ASP A 89 -11.27 5.37 14.15
C ASP A 89 -10.35 5.93 13.05
N THR A 90 -9.06 5.68 13.17
CA THR A 90 -8.11 6.10 12.14
C THR A 90 -8.36 5.37 10.83
N ALA A 91 -8.66 4.06 10.89
CA ALA A 91 -9.00 3.30 9.70
C ALA A 91 -10.20 3.91 8.98
N LYS A 92 -11.24 4.31 9.71
CA LYS A 92 -12.41 4.96 9.12
C LYS A 92 -12.04 6.25 8.40
N ILE A 93 -11.19 7.07 9.01
CA ILE A 93 -10.72 8.32 8.40
C ILE A 93 -10.01 8.03 7.07
N VAL A 94 -9.15 7.01 7.04
CA VAL A 94 -8.40 6.65 5.85
C VAL A 94 -9.33 6.14 4.74
N TYR A 95 -10.28 5.26 5.08
CA TYR A 95 -11.24 4.76 4.09
C TYR A 95 -12.11 5.89 3.53
N ASN A 96 -12.55 6.82 4.40
CA ASN A 96 -13.33 7.97 3.93
C ASN A 96 -12.52 8.88 3.02
N LYS A 97 -11.24 9.05 3.30
CA LYS A 97 -10.34 9.81 2.43
C LYS A 97 -10.24 9.16 1.05
N LEU A 98 -10.18 7.83 1.00
CA LEU A 98 -10.20 7.11 -0.27
C LEU A 98 -11.46 7.43 -1.08
N LEU A 99 -12.62 7.38 -0.43
CA LEU A 99 -13.89 7.67 -1.12
C LEU A 99 -13.95 9.11 -1.62
N ALA A 100 -13.39 10.04 -0.85
CA ALA A 100 -13.41 11.47 -1.22
C ALA A 100 -12.43 11.79 -2.35
N ASP A 101 -11.21 11.28 -2.26
CA ASP A 101 -10.14 11.64 -3.19
C ASP A 101 -10.08 10.75 -4.44
N TYR A 102 -10.56 9.51 -4.34
CA TYR A 102 -10.50 8.55 -5.44
C TYR A 102 -11.84 7.85 -5.66
N PRO A 103 -12.91 8.63 -5.91
CA PRO A 103 -14.26 8.08 -5.96
C PRO A 103 -14.52 7.07 -7.09
N LYS A 104 -13.64 7.03 -8.08
CA LYS A 104 -13.78 6.11 -9.21
C LYS A 104 -12.81 4.94 -9.17
N SER A 105 -12.07 4.78 -8.06
CA SER A 105 -11.08 3.71 -7.98
C SER A 105 -11.72 2.34 -7.74
N GLU A 106 -10.96 1.30 -8.07
CA GLU A 106 -11.40 -0.07 -7.86
C GLU A 106 -11.57 -0.42 -6.38
N GLN A 107 -10.94 0.35 -5.47
CA GLN A 107 -10.98 0.08 -4.05
C GLN A 107 -12.19 0.67 -3.34
N VAL A 108 -12.99 1.50 -4.01
CA VAL A 108 -14.13 2.17 -3.38
C VAL A 108 -15.11 1.18 -2.76
N GLU A 109 -15.49 0.14 -3.49
CA GLU A 109 -16.47 -0.83 -3.00
C GLU A 109 -15.97 -1.55 -1.74
N MET A 110 -14.70 -1.96 -1.75
CA MET A 110 -14.12 -2.63 -0.58
C MET A 110 -14.05 -1.69 0.62
N ALA A 111 -13.68 -0.43 0.39
CA ALA A 111 -13.62 0.57 1.47
C ALA A 111 -15.00 0.80 2.07
N GLN A 112 -16.03 0.87 1.24
CA GLN A 112 -17.42 1.00 1.72
C GLN A 112 -17.83 -0.17 2.60
N LYS A 113 -17.46 -1.39 2.19
CA LYS A 113 -17.75 -2.59 2.98
C LYS A 113 -17.07 -2.55 4.33
N ARG A 114 -15.80 -2.12 4.36
CA ARG A 114 -15.07 -2.01 5.62
C ARG A 114 -15.68 -0.95 6.54
N LEU A 115 -16.07 0.19 5.98
CA LEU A 115 -16.71 1.24 6.76
C LEU A 115 -17.99 0.75 7.44
N LYS A 116 -18.79 -0.04 6.73
CA LYS A 116 -20.00 -0.64 7.32
C LYS A 116 -19.65 -1.59 8.46
N ALA A 117 -18.60 -2.37 8.29
CA ALA A 117 -18.19 -3.33 9.31
C ALA A 117 -17.62 -2.67 10.56
N LEU A 118 -17.08 -1.43 10.42
CA LEU A 118 -16.45 -0.70 11.53
C LEU A 118 -17.41 0.21 12.32
N LYS A 119 -18.64 0.23 11.98
CA LYS A 119 -19.64 1.05 12.71
C LYS A 119 -19.82 0.59 14.15
#